data_42b07bac1c5a7354262a87cb42b45bc1
#
_entry.id   42b07bac1c5a7354262a87cb42b45bc1
#
_cell.length_a   1.000
_cell.length_b   1.000
_cell.length_c   1.000
_cell.angle_alpha   90.00
_cell.angle_beta   90.00
_cell.angle_gamma   90.00
#
_symmetry.space_group_name_H-M   'P 1'
#
loop_
_entity.id
_entity.type
_entity.pdbx_description
1 polymer ?
#
loop_
_entity_poly.entity_id
_entity_poly.type
_entity_poly.pdbx_seq_one_letter_code
_entity_poly.pdbx_strand_id
1 'polypeptide(L)'
;GIFPIVLGYKLGMCHVYSILILAFYGVAGVIRLAYFNVMETRRQSETSENRKYYQGLPITSMSVIMPLLFIVSLFFPGYRWLLVSLHIVMFLVGLLFIVDFRFRKPTNKELVVLVSVVAAAVLVVLFYRGGAWWKYHELSKLKVLKGNA
;
A
#
# COMPACT_ATOMS: atom_id res chain seq x y z
N GLY A 1 -3.99 -1.68 -8.10
CA GLY A 1 -5.18 -2.47 -7.74
C GLY A 1 -4.86 -3.92 -7.42
N ILE A 2 -4.21 -4.65 -8.33
CA ILE A 2 -3.96 -6.12 -8.19
C ILE A 2 -2.87 -6.42 -7.16
N PHE A 3 -1.82 -5.61 -7.09
CA PHE A 3 -0.67 -5.85 -6.20
C PHE A 3 -1.06 -6.09 -4.73
N PRO A 4 -1.93 -5.29 -4.10
CA PRO A 4 -2.35 -5.52 -2.72
C PRO A 4 -3.06 -6.87 -2.52
N ILE A 5 -3.82 -7.33 -3.52
CA ILE A 5 -4.52 -8.62 -3.47
C ILE A 5 -3.53 -9.77 -3.45
N VAL A 6 -2.57 -9.76 -4.39
CA VAL A 6 -1.52 -10.78 -4.47
C VAL A 6 -0.66 -10.79 -3.22
N LEU A 7 -0.30 -9.61 -2.72
CA LEU A 7 0.48 -9.47 -1.48
C LEU A 7 -0.29 -10.01 -0.26
N GLY A 8 -1.56 -9.65 -0.11
CA GLY A 8 -2.41 -10.13 0.97
C GLY A 8 -2.52 -11.66 0.97
N TYR A 9 -2.77 -12.25 -0.20
CA TYR A 9 -2.81 -13.70 -0.36
C TYR A 9 -1.47 -14.36 0.02
N LYS A 10 -0.34 -13.84 -0.47
CA LYS A 10 1.01 -14.33 -0.15
C LYS A 10 1.37 -14.18 1.33
N LEU A 11 0.85 -13.17 2.00
CA LEU A 11 1.03 -12.95 3.44
C LEU A 11 0.11 -13.79 4.32
N GLY A 12 -0.66 -14.73 3.75
CA GLY A 12 -1.46 -15.69 4.52
C GLY A 12 -2.95 -15.34 4.66
N MET A 13 -3.48 -14.40 3.88
CA MET A 13 -4.92 -14.16 3.78
C MET A 13 -5.61 -15.25 2.94
N CYS A 14 -5.53 -16.52 3.39
CA CYS A 14 -6.03 -17.69 2.66
C CYS A 14 -7.38 -18.22 3.19
N HIS A 15 -7.85 -17.68 4.30
CA HIS A 15 -9.14 -18.09 4.87
C HIS A 15 -10.31 -17.57 4.04
N VAL A 16 -11.46 -18.23 4.09
CA VAL A 16 -12.64 -17.86 3.29
C VAL A 16 -13.03 -16.39 3.48
N TYR A 17 -13.08 -15.91 4.72
CA TYR A 17 -13.37 -14.50 5.00
C TYR A 17 -12.31 -13.53 4.44
N SER A 18 -11.05 -13.94 4.43
CA SER A 18 -9.95 -13.16 3.86
C SER A 18 -10.09 -13.03 2.35
N ILE A 19 -10.44 -14.13 1.68
CA ILE A 19 -10.68 -14.17 0.24
C ILE A 19 -11.87 -13.28 -0.13
N LEU A 20 -12.93 -13.27 0.67
CA LEU A 20 -14.08 -12.39 0.48
C LEU A 20 -13.68 -10.90 0.58
N ILE A 21 -12.83 -10.53 1.54
CA ILE A 21 -12.32 -9.16 1.68
C ILE A 21 -11.46 -8.78 0.47
N LEU A 22 -10.58 -9.66 0.01
CA LEU A 22 -9.75 -9.43 -1.18
C LEU A 22 -10.60 -9.28 -2.44
N ALA A 23 -11.62 -10.13 -2.62
CA ALA A 23 -12.56 -10.06 -3.72
C ALA A 23 -13.36 -8.76 -3.69
N PHE A 24 -13.90 -8.39 -2.52
CA PHE A 24 -14.59 -7.12 -2.30
C PHE A 24 -13.71 -5.92 -2.67
N TYR A 25 -12.48 -5.87 -2.19
CA TYR A 25 -11.51 -4.83 -2.54
C TYR A 25 -11.25 -4.78 -4.05
N GLY A 26 -11.09 -5.94 -4.70
CA GLY A 26 -10.87 -6.04 -6.14
C GLY A 26 -12.04 -5.48 -6.95
N VAL A 27 -13.26 -5.91 -6.63
CA VAL A 27 -14.50 -5.44 -7.28
C VAL A 27 -14.69 -3.93 -7.05
N ALA A 28 -14.52 -3.45 -5.82
CA ALA A 28 -14.60 -2.04 -5.49
C ALA A 28 -13.57 -1.20 -6.28
N GLY A 29 -12.35 -1.72 -6.45
CA GLY A 29 -11.30 -1.10 -7.26
C GLY A 29 -11.66 -1.01 -8.74
N VAL A 30 -12.26 -2.06 -9.32
CA VAL A 30 -12.73 -2.06 -10.71
C VAL A 30 -13.87 -1.06 -10.90
N ILE A 31 -14.87 -1.06 -10.02
CA ILE A 31 -15.98 -0.10 -10.04
C ILE A 31 -15.42 1.32 -9.98
N ARG A 32 -14.46 1.56 -9.09
CA ARG A 32 -13.81 2.87 -8.96
C ARG A 32 -13.10 3.31 -10.22
N LEU A 33 -12.35 2.40 -10.86
CA LEU A 33 -11.64 2.67 -12.11
C LEU A 33 -12.62 3.00 -13.24
N ALA A 34 -13.68 2.20 -13.38
CA ALA A 34 -14.74 2.42 -14.37
C ALA A 34 -15.42 3.79 -14.19
N TYR A 35 -15.80 4.12 -12.95
CA TYR A 35 -16.39 5.42 -12.60
C TYR A 35 -15.45 6.58 -12.97
N PHE A 36 -14.17 6.46 -12.65
CA PHE A 36 -13.17 7.47 -12.96
C PHE A 36 -13.02 7.70 -14.47
N ASN A 37 -12.99 6.63 -15.27
CA ASN A 37 -12.88 6.68 -16.71
C ASN A 37 -14.11 7.38 -17.35
N VAL A 38 -15.31 7.00 -16.93
CA VAL A 38 -16.55 7.62 -17.43
C VAL A 38 -16.61 9.11 -17.12
N MET A 39 -16.29 9.47 -15.87
CA MET A 39 -16.30 10.88 -15.45
C MET A 39 -15.22 11.71 -16.14
N GLU A 40 -14.06 11.12 -16.43
CA GLU A 40 -13.00 11.81 -17.16
C GLU A 40 -13.35 12.01 -18.62
N THR A 41 -13.92 11.00 -19.29
CA THR A 41 -14.39 11.12 -20.67
C THR A 41 -15.47 12.20 -20.80
N ARG A 42 -16.45 12.21 -19.88
CA ARG A 42 -17.51 13.22 -19.87
C ARG A 42 -16.95 14.63 -19.66
N ARG A 43 -15.99 14.80 -18.76
CA ARG A 43 -15.34 16.07 -18.50
C ARG A 43 -14.58 16.59 -19.72
N GLN A 44 -13.82 15.73 -20.39
CA GLN A 44 -13.03 16.10 -21.57
C GLN A 44 -13.93 16.57 -22.75
N SER A 45 -15.17 16.10 -22.82
CA SER A 45 -16.14 16.58 -23.81
C SER A 45 -16.76 17.95 -23.44
N GLU A 46 -16.74 18.33 -22.15
CA GLU A 46 -17.38 19.56 -21.68
C GLU A 46 -16.39 20.72 -21.48
N THR A 47 -15.18 20.45 -21.00
CA THR A 47 -14.17 21.48 -20.67
C THR A 47 -12.75 20.97 -20.82
N SER A 48 -11.83 21.85 -21.28
CA SER A 48 -10.38 21.60 -21.32
C SER A 48 -9.65 21.98 -20.02
N GLU A 49 -10.36 22.47 -19.00
CA GLU A 49 -9.73 22.89 -17.74
C GLU A 49 -9.27 21.73 -16.86
N ASN A 50 -8.16 21.91 -16.15
CA ASN A 50 -7.62 20.92 -15.23
C ASN A 50 -8.52 20.75 -13.99
N ARG A 51 -8.72 19.49 -13.55
CA ARG A 51 -9.47 19.17 -12.33
C ARG A 51 -8.88 19.85 -11.10
N LYS A 52 -9.72 20.55 -10.34
CA LYS A 52 -9.38 21.08 -9.01
C LYS A 52 -9.69 20.09 -7.87
N TYR A 53 -10.62 19.17 -8.09
CA TYR A 53 -11.08 18.20 -7.08
C TYR A 53 -11.15 16.79 -7.67
N TYR A 54 -10.77 15.79 -6.89
CA TYR A 54 -11.03 14.39 -7.16
C TYR A 54 -12.32 13.96 -6.46
N GLN A 55 -13.13 13.17 -7.13
CA GLN A 55 -14.27 12.50 -6.51
C GLN A 55 -13.81 11.15 -5.99
N GLY A 56 -13.81 10.98 -4.66
CA GLY A 56 -13.40 9.77 -3.94
C GLY A 56 -11.91 9.42 -4.01
N LEU A 57 -11.53 8.34 -3.34
CA LEU A 57 -10.14 7.90 -3.19
C LEU A 57 -9.59 7.38 -4.54
N PRO A 58 -8.45 7.91 -5.04
CA PRO A 58 -7.78 7.34 -6.21
C PRO A 58 -7.26 5.93 -5.91
N ILE A 59 -7.36 5.02 -6.88
CA ILE A 59 -6.87 3.64 -6.73
C ILE A 59 -5.35 3.58 -6.45
N THR A 60 -4.61 4.60 -6.89
CA THR A 60 -3.18 4.77 -6.67
C THR A 60 -2.81 5.06 -5.21
N SER A 61 -3.76 5.51 -4.37
CA SER A 61 -3.50 5.74 -2.94
C SER A 61 -3.02 4.49 -2.21
N MET A 62 -3.38 3.31 -2.71
CA MET A 62 -2.89 2.05 -2.17
C MET A 62 -1.37 1.88 -2.30
N SER A 63 -0.73 2.52 -3.28
CA SER A 63 0.72 2.51 -3.43
C SER A 63 1.45 3.26 -2.29
N VAL A 64 0.75 4.16 -1.61
CA VAL A 64 1.26 4.88 -0.42
C VAL A 64 0.86 4.15 0.87
N ILE A 65 -0.37 3.66 0.95
CA ILE A 65 -0.91 3.00 2.14
C ILE A 65 -0.13 1.71 2.45
N MET A 66 0.19 0.89 1.44
CA MET A 66 0.89 -0.37 1.63
C MET A 66 2.30 -0.24 2.24
N PRO A 67 3.21 0.60 1.72
CA PRO A 67 4.50 0.82 2.36
C PRO A 67 4.39 1.35 3.78
N LEU A 68 3.47 2.29 4.04
CA LEU A 68 3.23 2.83 5.38
C LEU A 68 2.77 1.74 6.36
N LEU A 69 1.84 0.89 5.94
CA LEU A 69 1.38 -0.24 6.75
C LEU A 69 2.52 -1.21 7.05
N PHE A 70 3.39 -1.46 6.07
CA PHE A 70 4.56 -2.32 6.26
C PHE A 70 5.54 -1.74 7.29
N ILE A 71 5.76 -0.41 7.28
CA ILE A 71 6.61 0.28 8.24
C ILE A 71 6.02 0.21 9.64
N VAL A 72 4.72 0.49 9.78
CA VAL A 72 4.02 0.38 11.07
C VAL A 72 4.16 -1.04 11.62
N SER A 73 4.08 -2.06 10.77
CA SER A 73 4.25 -3.46 11.18
C SER A 73 5.66 -3.80 11.70
N LEU A 74 6.69 -3.02 11.35
CA LEU A 74 8.04 -3.21 11.89
C LEU A 74 8.15 -2.77 13.37
N PHE A 75 7.32 -1.82 13.78
CA PHE A 75 7.27 -1.36 15.18
C PHE A 75 6.47 -2.30 16.08
N PHE A 76 5.57 -3.09 15.51
CA PHE A 76 4.76 -4.06 16.23
C PHE A 76 5.20 -5.48 15.83
N PRO A 77 6.15 -6.12 16.53
CA PRO A 77 6.64 -7.44 16.20
C PRO A 77 5.54 -8.48 16.43
N GLY A 78 4.91 -8.93 15.35
CA GLY A 78 3.91 -9.99 15.39
C GLY A 78 3.22 -10.15 14.04
N TYR A 79 3.43 -11.30 13.41
CA TYR A 79 2.78 -11.65 12.15
C TYR A 79 1.25 -11.52 12.19
N ARG A 80 0.65 -11.81 13.35
CA ARG A 80 -0.80 -11.68 13.55
C ARG A 80 -1.28 -10.23 13.44
N TRP A 81 -0.55 -9.28 14.01
CA TRP A 81 -0.89 -7.86 13.93
C TRP A 81 -0.83 -7.33 12.50
N LEU A 82 0.16 -7.77 11.72
CA LEU A 82 0.25 -7.43 10.31
C LEU A 82 -0.97 -7.97 9.54
N LEU A 83 -1.36 -9.22 9.77
CA LEU A 83 -2.53 -9.80 9.09
C LEU A 83 -3.83 -9.08 9.46
N VAL A 84 -4.07 -8.81 10.74
CA VAL A 84 -5.28 -8.12 11.20
C VAL A 84 -5.34 -6.70 10.60
N SER A 85 -4.25 -5.94 10.68
CA SER A 85 -4.19 -4.60 10.10
C SER A 85 -4.41 -4.62 8.58
N LEU A 86 -3.91 -5.63 7.90
CA LEU A 86 -4.09 -5.81 6.45
C LEU A 86 -5.56 -6.06 6.10
N HIS A 87 -6.27 -6.90 6.87
CA HIS A 87 -7.72 -7.11 6.69
C HIS A 87 -8.51 -5.82 6.87
N ILE A 88 -8.23 -5.09 7.95
CA ILE A 88 -8.91 -3.82 8.26
C ILE A 88 -8.66 -2.79 7.16
N VAL A 89 -7.41 -2.61 6.75
CA VAL A 89 -7.04 -1.62 5.72
C VAL A 89 -7.66 -1.99 4.37
N MET A 90 -7.61 -3.24 3.94
CA MET A 90 -8.20 -3.69 2.68
C MET A 90 -9.72 -3.48 2.66
N PHE A 91 -10.39 -3.79 3.76
CA PHE A 91 -11.82 -3.58 3.89
C PHE A 91 -12.19 -2.10 3.86
N LEU A 92 -11.50 -1.27 4.66
CA LEU A 92 -11.74 0.18 4.71
C LEU A 92 -11.48 0.86 3.36
N VAL A 93 -10.38 0.51 2.70
CA VAL A 93 -10.05 1.11 1.39
C VAL A 93 -11.06 0.65 0.34
N GLY A 94 -11.51 -0.61 0.37
CA GLY A 94 -12.59 -1.10 -0.48
C GLY A 94 -13.89 -0.29 -0.29
N LEU A 95 -14.27 0.00 0.95
CA LEU A 95 -15.41 0.89 1.24
C LEU A 95 -15.18 2.30 0.71
N LEU A 96 -14.00 2.88 0.93
CA LEU A 96 -13.65 4.23 0.45
C LEU A 96 -13.62 4.34 -1.09
N PHE A 97 -13.43 3.24 -1.80
CA PHE A 97 -13.54 3.23 -3.26
C PHE A 97 -15.00 3.36 -3.73
N ILE A 98 -15.95 2.85 -2.95
CA ILE A 98 -17.39 2.92 -3.28
C ILE A 98 -17.97 4.27 -2.85
N VAL A 99 -17.51 4.82 -1.72
CA VAL A 99 -18.03 6.09 -1.19
C VAL A 99 -17.59 7.25 -2.07
N ASP A 100 -18.56 8.04 -2.53
CA ASP A 100 -18.31 9.25 -3.32
C ASP A 100 -18.13 10.46 -2.39
N PHE A 101 -16.89 10.82 -2.12
CA PHE A 101 -16.54 12.04 -1.40
C PHE A 101 -15.61 12.92 -2.23
N ARG A 102 -15.75 14.24 -2.09
CA ARG A 102 -14.92 15.21 -2.81
C ARG A 102 -13.59 15.38 -2.10
N PHE A 103 -12.51 14.98 -2.77
CA PHE A 103 -11.15 15.20 -2.29
C PHE A 103 -10.49 16.34 -3.05
N ARG A 104 -9.94 17.31 -2.34
CA ARG A 104 -9.16 18.37 -2.97
C ARG A 104 -7.90 17.76 -3.59
N LYS A 105 -7.62 18.12 -4.85
CA LYS A 105 -6.37 17.71 -5.49
C LYS A 105 -5.19 18.19 -4.65
N PRO A 106 -4.28 17.32 -4.22
CA PRO A 106 -3.10 17.75 -3.47
C PRO A 106 -2.29 18.73 -4.32
N THR A 107 -1.85 19.81 -3.69
CA THR A 107 -0.99 20.79 -4.31
C THR A 107 0.39 20.17 -4.59
N ASN A 108 1.14 20.71 -5.55
CA ASN A 108 2.48 20.20 -5.86
C ASN A 108 3.39 20.09 -4.63
N LYS A 109 3.25 21.00 -3.66
CA LYS A 109 3.98 20.96 -2.38
C LYS A 109 3.57 19.74 -1.53
N GLU A 110 2.29 19.45 -1.43
CA GLU A 110 1.75 18.29 -0.69
C GLU A 110 2.16 16.97 -1.35
N LEU A 111 2.20 16.93 -2.70
CA LEU A 111 2.72 15.80 -3.46
C LEU A 111 4.20 15.53 -3.16
N VAL A 112 5.04 16.58 -3.15
CA VAL A 112 6.46 16.46 -2.83
C VAL A 112 6.65 15.94 -1.40
N VAL A 113 5.90 16.47 -0.44
CA VAL A 113 5.94 16.00 0.96
C VAL A 113 5.55 14.52 1.04
N LEU A 114 4.47 14.11 0.38
CA LEU A 114 4.00 12.73 0.38
C LEU A 114 5.02 11.78 -0.24
N VAL A 115 5.61 12.13 -1.37
CA VAL A 115 6.67 11.35 -2.02
C VAL A 115 7.92 11.28 -1.14
N SER A 116 8.31 12.38 -0.48
CA SER A 116 9.45 12.43 0.44
C SER A 116 9.23 11.54 1.66
N VAL A 117 8.02 11.52 2.23
CA VAL A 117 7.67 10.63 3.35
C VAL A 117 7.75 9.16 2.93
N VAL A 118 7.22 8.81 1.76
CA VAL A 118 7.30 7.43 1.25
C VAL A 118 8.74 7.03 0.95
N ALA A 119 9.54 7.92 0.34
CA ALA A 119 10.95 7.67 0.06
C ALA A 119 11.76 7.49 1.34
N ALA A 120 11.58 8.36 2.33
CA ALA A 120 12.22 8.24 3.65
C ALA A 120 11.83 6.92 4.34
N ALA A 121 10.58 6.55 4.26
CA ALA A 121 10.05 5.31 4.79
C ALA A 121 10.69 4.08 4.15
N VAL A 122 10.83 4.06 2.82
CA VAL A 122 11.52 2.98 2.08
C VAL A 122 13.00 2.93 2.46
N LEU A 123 13.68 4.07 2.59
CA LEU A 123 15.07 4.15 3.02
C LEU A 123 15.25 3.58 4.43
N VAL A 124 14.38 3.91 5.38
CA VAL A 124 14.42 3.35 6.75
C VAL A 124 14.31 1.83 6.72
N VAL A 125 13.39 1.28 5.92
CA VAL A 125 13.23 -0.19 5.76
C VAL A 125 14.49 -0.82 5.18
N LEU A 126 15.07 -0.21 4.14
CA LEU A 126 16.29 -0.71 3.49
C LEU A 126 17.48 -0.67 4.45
N PHE A 127 17.63 0.41 5.22
CA PHE A 127 18.70 0.54 6.24
C PHE A 127 18.53 -0.51 7.35
N TYR A 128 17.31 -0.72 7.83
CA TYR A 128 17.02 -1.69 8.88
C TYR A 128 17.31 -3.13 8.41
N ARG A 129 16.91 -3.48 7.19
CA ARG A 129 17.20 -4.80 6.60
C ARG A 129 18.67 -4.94 6.20
N GLY A 130 19.30 -3.89 5.67
CA GLY A 130 20.71 -3.89 5.29
C GLY A 130 21.62 -4.13 6.50
N GLY A 131 21.35 -3.47 7.62
CA GLY A 131 22.11 -3.67 8.87
C GLY A 131 21.94 -5.08 9.44
N ALA A 132 20.76 -5.67 9.34
CA ALA A 132 20.51 -7.04 9.76
C ALA A 132 21.24 -8.07 8.88
N TRP A 133 21.28 -7.82 7.56
CA TRP A 133 21.96 -8.70 6.59
C TRP A 133 23.48 -8.70 6.76
N TRP A 134 24.08 -7.54 7.00
CA TRP A 134 25.49 -7.39 7.29
C TRP A 134 25.90 -8.14 8.56
N LYS A 135 25.13 -7.99 9.63
CA LYS A 135 25.35 -8.68 10.91
C LYS A 135 25.24 -10.21 10.78
N TYR A 136 24.33 -10.69 9.95
CA TYR A 136 24.16 -12.11 9.66
C TYR A 136 25.36 -12.69 8.89
N HIS A 137 25.89 -11.93 7.94
CA HIS A 137 27.04 -12.33 7.14
C HIS A 137 28.35 -12.38 7.95
N GLU A 138 28.54 -11.46 8.88
CA GLU A 138 29.68 -11.51 9.81
C GLU A 138 29.59 -12.69 10.77
N LEU A 139 28.42 -12.94 11.34
CA LEU A 139 28.21 -14.09 12.23
C LEU A 139 28.41 -15.43 11.52
N SER A 140 28.04 -15.53 10.23
CA SER A 140 28.28 -16.74 9.44
C SER A 140 29.78 -16.98 9.17
N LYS A 141 30.54 -15.90 8.89
CA LYS A 141 32.00 -15.97 8.72
C LYS A 141 32.72 -16.42 10.01
N LEU A 142 32.28 -15.90 11.16
CA LEU A 142 32.84 -16.26 12.46
C LEU A 142 32.54 -17.74 12.83
N LYS A 143 31.36 -18.25 12.46
CA LYS A 143 31.00 -19.65 12.65
C LYS A 143 31.86 -20.61 11.81
N VAL A 144 32.15 -20.24 10.56
CA VAL A 144 33.01 -21.04 9.67
C VAL A 144 34.44 -21.07 10.17
N LEU A 145 34.98 -19.95 10.67
CA LEU A 145 36.33 -19.86 11.23
C LEU A 145 36.47 -20.67 12.54
N LYS A 146 35.40 -20.73 13.35
CA LYS A 146 35.41 -21.48 14.63
C LYS A 146 35.14 -22.97 14.46
N GLY A 147 34.60 -23.40 13.32
CA GLY A 147 34.39 -24.83 13.00
C GLY A 147 35.59 -25.52 12.36
N ASN A 148 36.61 -24.74 11.95
CA ASN A 148 37.85 -25.26 11.34
C ASN A 148 39.08 -25.19 12.29
N ALA A 149 38.88 -24.86 13.57
CA ALA A 149 39.87 -24.89 14.63
C ALA A 149 39.50 -25.99 15.65
#